data_d963a8eafab7a7c2db792c9316c40154
#
_entry.id   d963a8eafab7a7c2db792c9316c40154
#
_cell.length_a   1.000
_cell.length_b   1.000
_cell.length_c   1.000
_cell.angle_alpha   90.00
_cell.angle_beta   90.00
_cell.angle_gamma   90.00
#
_symmetry.space_group_name_H-M   'P 1'
#
loop_
_entity.id
_entity.type
_entity.pdbx_description
1 polymer ?
#
loop_
_entity_poly.entity_id
_entity_poly.type
_entity_poly.pdbx_seq_one_letter_code
_entity_poly.pdbx_strand_id
1 'polypeptide(L)'
;ESNNFNEGTTIASLANTDKMIFEGKVDESEVGKIKEDLPLEITIGAIEDKKFDAVLDYIAPKGLDENGAIQFEIEGTLKNRDSTFIRSGLSANASIILDKVEDVLAIKESLLQFDPKTQEPFVEVKTGDQKFEKREVSLGLSDGIYVEIKDGLSKDDEIKVWNQVKPSQNFGR
;
A
#
# COMPACT_ATOMS: atom_id res chain seq x y z
N GLU A 1 -29.57 56.08 -15.66
CA GLU A 1 -28.47 55.54 -16.50
C GLU A 1 -27.93 54.30 -15.88
N SER A 2 -28.13 53.17 -16.54
CA SER A 2 -27.65 51.84 -16.09
C SER A 2 -26.19 51.70 -16.49
N ASN A 3 -25.27 51.70 -15.53
CA ASN A 3 -23.91 51.27 -15.78
C ASN A 3 -23.89 49.75 -15.92
N ASN A 4 -23.89 49.26 -17.15
CA ASN A 4 -23.52 47.87 -17.45
C ASN A 4 -22.01 47.75 -17.29
N PHE A 5 -21.56 47.18 -16.19
CA PHE A 5 -20.20 46.67 -16.10
C PHE A 5 -20.12 45.41 -16.97
N ASN A 6 -19.48 45.51 -18.12
CA ASN A 6 -19.08 44.36 -18.89
C ASN A 6 -18.07 43.57 -18.04
N GLU A 7 -18.45 42.35 -17.63
CA GLU A 7 -17.47 41.40 -17.10
C GLU A 7 -16.39 41.20 -18.17
N GLY A 8 -15.16 41.55 -17.82
CA GLY A 8 -14.02 41.37 -18.72
C GLY A 8 -13.86 39.92 -19.15
N THR A 9 -13.53 39.69 -20.41
CA THR A 9 -13.19 38.36 -20.90
C THR A 9 -11.92 37.88 -20.20
N THR A 10 -11.97 36.75 -19.52
CA THR A 10 -10.78 36.13 -18.93
C THR A 10 -9.84 35.68 -20.03
N ILE A 11 -8.66 36.30 -20.14
CA ILE A 11 -7.67 36.03 -21.19
C ILE A 11 -6.73 34.90 -20.75
N ALA A 12 -6.47 34.76 -19.46
CA ALA A 12 -5.61 33.72 -18.90
C ALA A 12 -6.00 33.38 -17.44
N SER A 13 -5.79 32.17 -17.07
CA SER A 13 -5.87 31.70 -15.69
C SER A 13 -4.49 31.18 -15.29
N LEU A 14 -3.95 31.68 -14.17
CA LEU A 14 -2.70 31.24 -13.59
C LEU A 14 -2.99 30.29 -12.43
N ALA A 15 -2.48 29.07 -12.52
CA ALA A 15 -2.52 28.09 -11.44
C ALA A 15 -1.10 27.86 -10.91
N ASN A 16 -0.94 27.87 -9.58
CA ASN A 16 0.30 27.44 -8.95
C ASN A 16 0.34 25.91 -8.94
N THR A 17 1.28 25.33 -9.67
CA THR A 17 1.48 23.86 -9.74
C THR A 17 2.59 23.39 -8.80
N ASP A 18 3.13 24.24 -7.94
CA ASP A 18 4.22 23.87 -7.04
C ASP A 18 3.75 22.95 -5.92
N LYS A 19 2.48 23.02 -5.57
CA LYS A 19 1.85 22.14 -4.59
C LYS A 19 0.70 21.38 -5.24
N MET A 20 0.87 20.08 -5.39
CA MET A 20 -0.18 19.18 -5.89
C MET A 20 -0.86 18.50 -4.72
N ILE A 21 -2.18 18.50 -4.74
CA ILE A 21 -3.02 17.87 -3.73
C ILE A 21 -3.77 16.71 -4.39
N PHE A 22 -3.76 15.59 -3.73
CA PHE A 22 -4.64 14.47 -4.00
C PHE A 22 -5.92 14.66 -3.20
N GLU A 23 -7.05 14.60 -3.86
CA GLU A 23 -8.38 14.58 -3.24
C GLU A 23 -8.99 13.20 -3.47
N GLY A 24 -9.44 12.56 -2.43
CA GLY A 24 -9.98 11.21 -2.48
C GLY A 24 -11.10 11.00 -1.49
N LYS A 25 -11.63 9.78 -1.46
CA LYS A 25 -12.71 9.38 -0.56
C LYS A 25 -12.39 8.03 0.06
N VAL A 26 -12.75 7.89 1.32
CA VAL A 26 -12.58 6.66 2.10
C VAL A 26 -13.94 6.26 2.66
N ASP A 27 -14.23 4.97 2.61
CA ASP A 27 -15.44 4.39 3.13
C ASP A 27 -15.50 4.47 4.67
N GLU A 28 -16.72 4.54 5.24
CA GLU A 28 -16.95 4.58 6.69
C GLU A 28 -16.29 3.41 7.43
N SER A 29 -16.25 2.24 6.82
CA SER A 29 -15.62 1.05 7.42
C SER A 29 -14.10 1.16 7.57
N GLU A 30 -13.46 2.03 6.79
CA GLU A 30 -12.01 2.19 6.75
C GLU A 30 -11.52 3.48 7.42
N VAL A 31 -12.37 4.52 7.49
CA VAL A 31 -11.96 5.83 8.03
C VAL A 31 -11.45 5.77 9.47
N GLY A 32 -11.98 4.86 10.29
CA GLY A 32 -11.53 4.66 11.67
C GLY A 32 -10.11 4.09 11.81
N LYS A 33 -9.51 3.58 10.73
CA LYS A 33 -8.16 3.01 10.72
C LYS A 33 -7.09 4.02 10.31
N ILE A 34 -7.50 5.16 9.76
CA ILE A 34 -6.58 6.18 9.24
C ILE A 34 -6.49 7.38 10.18
N LYS A 35 -5.38 8.09 10.06
CA LYS A 35 -5.11 9.35 10.77
C LYS A 35 -4.27 10.25 9.88
N GLU A 36 -4.27 11.54 10.19
CA GLU A 36 -3.37 12.50 9.54
C GLU A 36 -1.90 12.09 9.70
N ASP A 37 -1.04 12.59 8.84
CA ASP A 37 0.39 12.27 8.73
C ASP A 37 0.72 10.85 8.23
N LEU A 38 -0.25 10.01 7.89
CA LEU A 38 0.04 8.72 7.28
C LEU A 38 0.62 8.89 5.87
N PRO A 39 1.62 8.07 5.50
CA PRO A 39 2.16 8.06 4.15
C PRO A 39 1.14 7.49 3.16
N LEU A 40 1.08 8.13 2.00
CA LEU A 40 0.28 7.71 0.85
C LEU A 40 1.20 7.36 -0.31
N GLU A 41 0.87 6.30 -1.02
CA GLU A 41 1.44 5.98 -2.33
C GLU A 41 0.36 6.22 -3.39
N ILE A 42 0.60 7.19 -4.27
CA ILE A 42 -0.36 7.62 -5.30
C ILE A 42 0.07 7.09 -6.66
N THR A 43 -0.86 6.49 -7.37
CA THR A 43 -0.71 6.08 -8.78
C THR A 43 -1.68 6.88 -9.63
N ILE A 44 -1.18 7.45 -10.74
CA ILE A 44 -1.97 8.28 -11.65
C ILE A 44 -2.15 7.51 -12.94
N GLY A 45 -3.40 7.23 -13.32
CA GLY A 45 -3.69 6.40 -14.49
C GLY A 45 -3.12 6.91 -15.82
N ALA A 46 -2.90 8.22 -15.95
CA ALA A 46 -2.28 8.83 -17.12
C ALA A 46 -0.73 8.77 -17.13
N ILE A 47 -0.11 8.28 -16.06
CA ILE A 47 1.35 8.18 -15.92
C ILE A 47 1.68 6.76 -15.51
N GLU A 48 1.99 5.93 -16.49
CA GLU A 48 2.28 4.52 -16.30
C GLU A 48 3.58 4.32 -15.49
N ASP A 49 3.65 3.25 -14.72
CA ASP A 49 4.82 2.75 -13.99
C ASP A 49 5.45 3.74 -12.99
N LYS A 50 4.71 4.79 -12.57
CA LYS A 50 5.18 5.73 -11.56
C LYS A 50 4.28 5.75 -10.34
N LYS A 51 4.93 5.72 -9.19
CA LYS A 51 4.33 5.93 -7.88
C LYS A 51 4.84 7.25 -7.31
N PHE A 52 3.96 7.97 -6.67
CA PHE A 52 4.26 9.27 -6.07
C PHE A 52 4.00 9.21 -4.57
N ASP A 53 5.00 9.58 -3.80
CA ASP A 53 4.86 9.67 -2.35
C ASP A 53 4.05 10.92 -1.99
N ALA A 54 3.12 10.75 -1.06
CA ALA A 54 2.33 11.82 -0.50
C ALA A 54 2.13 11.61 1.01
N VAL A 55 1.52 12.58 1.66
CA VAL A 55 1.12 12.51 3.06
C VAL A 55 -0.34 12.87 3.17
N LEU A 56 -1.06 12.14 3.98
CA LEU A 56 -2.45 12.42 4.32
C LEU A 56 -2.50 13.65 5.24
N ASP A 57 -2.98 14.76 4.72
CA ASP A 57 -3.00 16.03 5.47
C ASP A 57 -4.33 16.30 6.15
N TYR A 58 -5.42 15.75 5.58
CA TYR A 58 -6.77 16.06 6.05
C TYR A 58 -7.71 14.88 5.88
N ILE A 59 -8.58 14.71 6.86
CA ILE A 59 -9.70 13.77 6.86
C ILE A 59 -10.94 14.54 7.25
N ALA A 60 -11.96 14.56 6.39
CA ALA A 60 -13.21 15.27 6.67
C ALA A 60 -13.87 14.74 7.96
N PRO A 61 -14.27 15.59 8.90
CA PRO A 61 -14.91 15.17 10.15
C PRO A 61 -16.35 14.66 9.97
N LYS A 62 -16.91 14.83 8.77
CA LYS A 62 -18.27 14.46 8.42
C LYS A 62 -18.27 13.64 7.13
N GLY A 63 -18.85 12.44 7.20
CA GLY A 63 -19.15 11.65 6.01
C GLY A 63 -20.31 12.20 5.21
N LEU A 64 -20.27 11.99 3.91
CA LEU A 64 -21.30 12.33 2.95
C LEU A 64 -21.91 11.04 2.41
N ASP A 65 -23.25 11.00 2.28
CA ASP A 65 -23.93 9.88 1.62
C ASP A 65 -23.80 10.03 0.10
N GLU A 66 -23.15 9.05 -0.52
CA GLU A 66 -23.06 8.94 -1.97
C GLU A 66 -23.59 7.58 -2.41
N ASN A 67 -24.73 7.60 -3.06
CA ASN A 67 -25.40 6.39 -3.58
C ASN A 67 -25.67 5.30 -2.53
N GLY A 68 -25.93 5.70 -1.28
CA GLY A 68 -26.22 4.78 -0.17
C GLY A 68 -24.96 4.26 0.56
N ALA A 69 -23.79 4.78 0.26
CA ALA A 69 -22.55 4.56 1.00
C ALA A 69 -22.06 5.85 1.65
N ILE A 70 -21.67 5.79 2.92
CA ILE A 70 -21.09 6.95 3.61
C ILE A 70 -19.60 6.98 3.31
N GLN A 71 -19.16 8.09 2.72
CA GLN A 71 -17.76 8.32 2.37
C GLN A 71 -17.23 9.59 3.01
N PHE A 72 -15.97 9.55 3.41
CA PHE A 72 -15.24 10.67 4.01
C PHE A 72 -14.22 11.20 3.02
N GLU A 73 -14.26 12.49 2.77
CA GLU A 73 -13.25 13.17 1.93
C GLU A 73 -11.90 13.18 2.65
N ILE A 74 -10.86 12.94 1.89
CA ILE A 74 -9.46 13.01 2.35
C ILE A 74 -8.64 13.83 1.38
N GLU A 75 -7.63 14.53 1.91
CA GLU A 75 -6.65 15.25 1.11
C GLU A 75 -5.23 14.83 1.48
N GLY A 76 -4.38 14.76 0.49
CA GLY A 76 -2.96 14.47 0.68
C GLY A 76 -2.07 15.30 -0.23
N THR A 77 -0.95 15.79 0.31
CA THR A 77 0.05 16.55 -0.44
C THR A 77 1.12 15.63 -1.00
N LEU A 78 1.38 15.74 -2.31
CA LEU A 78 2.47 15.04 -2.97
C LEU A 78 3.82 15.62 -2.50
N LYS A 79 4.75 14.75 -2.04
CA LYS A 79 6.06 15.16 -1.50
C LYS A 79 7.08 15.49 -2.59
N ASN A 80 7.29 14.57 -3.53
CA ASN A 80 8.31 14.69 -4.57
C ASN A 80 7.71 14.45 -5.95
N ARG A 81 8.02 15.33 -6.89
CA ARG A 81 7.52 15.23 -8.26
C ARG A 81 8.59 14.89 -9.31
N ASP A 82 9.80 14.56 -8.91
CA ASP A 82 10.92 14.13 -9.78
C ASP A 82 10.90 14.78 -11.18
N SER A 83 10.77 16.07 -11.29
CA SER A 83 10.63 16.81 -12.56
C SER A 83 9.45 16.33 -13.44
N THR A 84 8.59 15.45 -12.95
CA THR A 84 7.43 14.97 -13.70
C THR A 84 6.35 16.03 -13.70
N PHE A 85 5.96 16.47 -14.89
CA PHE A 85 4.85 17.41 -15.02
C PHE A 85 3.52 16.68 -14.87
N ILE A 86 2.81 16.96 -13.79
CA ILE A 86 1.48 16.41 -13.49
C ILE A 86 0.44 17.51 -13.73
N ARG A 87 -0.59 17.21 -14.51
CA ARG A 87 -1.73 18.12 -14.72
C ARG A 87 -2.76 17.90 -13.61
N SER A 88 -3.38 18.99 -13.16
CA SER A 88 -4.55 18.89 -12.28
C SER A 88 -5.75 18.27 -13.01
N GLY A 89 -6.65 17.63 -12.25
CA GLY A 89 -7.83 16.97 -12.80
C GLY A 89 -7.59 15.58 -13.37
N LEU A 90 -6.42 14.99 -13.17
CA LEU A 90 -6.17 13.58 -13.51
C LEU A 90 -6.74 12.67 -12.43
N SER A 91 -7.28 11.52 -12.87
CA SER A 91 -7.71 10.46 -11.95
C SER A 91 -6.50 9.75 -11.35
N ALA A 92 -6.56 9.55 -10.04
CA ALA A 92 -5.51 8.90 -9.28
C ALA A 92 -6.10 7.93 -8.25
N ASN A 93 -5.33 6.89 -7.91
CA ASN A 93 -5.60 6.00 -6.80
C ASN A 93 -4.53 6.20 -5.73
N ALA A 94 -4.93 6.20 -4.46
CA ALA A 94 -4.02 6.25 -3.34
C ALA A 94 -4.11 4.99 -2.50
N SER A 95 -2.95 4.45 -2.12
CA SER A 95 -2.81 3.42 -1.11
C SER A 95 -2.33 4.07 0.19
N ILE A 96 -3.12 3.97 1.25
CA ILE A 96 -2.77 4.50 2.57
C ILE A 96 -1.94 3.45 3.29
N ILE A 97 -0.72 3.80 3.70
CA ILE A 97 0.18 2.88 4.38
C ILE A 97 -0.06 3.02 5.88
N LEU A 98 -0.77 2.04 6.46
CA LEU A 98 -1.14 2.06 7.88
C LEU A 98 0.06 1.79 8.79
N ASP A 99 0.89 0.82 8.40
CA ASP A 99 2.10 0.43 9.11
C ASP A 99 3.19 0.06 8.11
N LYS A 100 4.44 0.31 8.46
CA LYS A 100 5.61 -0.04 7.65
C LYS A 100 6.76 -0.45 8.56
N VAL A 101 7.40 -1.56 8.21
CA VAL A 101 8.69 -1.98 8.79
C VAL A 101 9.70 -2.09 7.68
N GLU A 102 10.93 -1.69 7.97
CA GLU A 102 12.06 -1.77 7.03
C GLU A 102 13.21 -2.55 7.69
N ASP A 103 14.06 -3.15 6.86
CA ASP A 103 15.25 -3.89 7.30
C ASP A 103 14.95 -5.05 8.28
N VAL A 104 13.80 -5.69 8.12
CA VAL A 104 13.37 -6.83 8.94
C VAL A 104 13.60 -8.15 8.23
N LEU A 105 13.72 -9.22 9.02
CA LEU A 105 13.69 -10.58 8.48
C LEU A 105 12.26 -10.91 8.07
N ALA A 106 12.04 -11.21 6.81
CA ALA A 106 10.73 -11.62 6.30
C ALA A 106 10.83 -12.90 5.48
N ILE A 107 9.78 -13.72 5.54
CA ILE A 107 9.63 -14.93 4.75
C ILE A 107 8.33 -14.88 3.95
N LYS A 108 8.21 -15.69 2.91
CA LYS A 108 6.93 -15.85 2.21
C LYS A 108 5.91 -16.47 3.15
N GLU A 109 4.73 -15.89 3.25
CA GLU A 109 3.65 -16.39 4.11
C GLU A 109 3.26 -17.84 3.77
N SER A 110 3.40 -18.24 2.51
CA SER A 110 3.19 -19.61 2.04
C SER A 110 4.13 -20.68 2.64
N LEU A 111 5.18 -20.26 3.32
CA LEU A 111 6.11 -21.15 4.02
C LEU A 111 5.72 -21.38 5.48
N LEU A 112 4.84 -20.53 6.02
CA LEU A 112 4.31 -20.68 7.37
C LEU A 112 3.37 -21.88 7.46
N GLN A 113 3.44 -22.53 8.59
CA GLN A 113 2.50 -23.54 9.03
C GLN A 113 1.98 -23.18 10.41
N PHE A 114 0.80 -23.69 10.75
CA PHE A 114 0.20 -23.50 12.06
C PHE A 114 -0.02 -24.87 12.71
N ASP A 115 0.34 -24.98 13.96
CA ASP A 115 0.08 -26.20 14.71
C ASP A 115 -1.45 -26.40 14.86
N PRO A 116 -2.00 -27.57 14.48
CA PRO A 116 -3.45 -27.80 14.50
C PRO A 116 -4.08 -27.69 15.89
N LYS A 117 -3.29 -27.85 16.96
CA LYS A 117 -3.78 -27.84 18.34
C LYS A 117 -3.58 -26.49 19.03
N THR A 118 -2.39 -25.90 18.87
CA THR A 118 -2.02 -24.65 19.57
C THR A 118 -2.26 -23.43 18.72
N GLN A 119 -2.39 -23.58 17.38
CA GLN A 119 -2.47 -22.50 16.39
C GLN A 119 -1.20 -21.64 16.35
N GLU A 120 -0.12 -22.09 16.95
CA GLU A 120 1.16 -21.40 16.93
C GLU A 120 1.84 -21.53 15.58
N PRO A 121 2.38 -20.42 15.03
CA PRO A 121 3.06 -20.42 13.74
C PRO A 121 4.43 -21.07 13.86
N PHE A 122 4.79 -21.87 12.87
CA PHE A 122 6.10 -22.48 12.78
C PHE A 122 6.56 -22.64 11.33
N VAL A 123 7.86 -22.89 11.18
CA VAL A 123 8.48 -23.27 9.91
C VAL A 123 9.32 -24.53 10.11
N GLU A 124 9.63 -25.23 9.03
CA GLU A 124 10.61 -26.31 9.06
C GLU A 124 11.97 -25.78 8.57
N VAL A 125 12.95 -25.79 9.47
CA VAL A 125 14.33 -25.36 9.22
C VAL A 125 15.21 -26.55 8.99
N LYS A 126 16.06 -26.48 7.98
CA LYS A 126 17.04 -27.53 7.65
C LYS A 126 18.15 -27.58 8.68
N THR A 127 18.34 -28.74 9.29
CA THR A 127 19.39 -29.00 10.28
C THR A 127 20.47 -29.96 9.77
N GLY A 128 20.30 -30.53 8.57
CA GLY A 128 21.25 -31.44 7.95
C GLY A 128 20.75 -31.90 6.59
N ASP A 129 21.45 -32.87 6.00
CA ASP A 129 21.04 -33.45 4.72
C ASP A 129 19.69 -34.17 4.86
N GLN A 130 18.66 -33.63 4.20
CA GLN A 130 17.25 -34.06 4.25
C GLN A 130 16.64 -34.12 5.67
N LYS A 131 17.23 -33.41 6.64
CA LYS A 131 16.69 -33.30 7.99
C LYS A 131 16.14 -31.88 8.22
N PHE A 132 14.91 -31.84 8.71
CA PHE A 132 14.22 -30.60 9.03
C PHE A 132 13.69 -30.68 10.46
N GLU A 133 13.71 -29.54 11.12
CA GLU A 133 13.22 -29.36 12.47
C GLU A 133 12.11 -28.32 12.49
N LYS A 134 11.00 -28.63 13.19
CA LYS A 134 9.94 -27.67 13.46
C LYS A 134 10.49 -26.58 14.38
N ARG A 135 10.39 -25.32 13.95
CA ARG A 135 10.81 -24.17 14.76
C ARG A 135 9.68 -23.17 14.83
N GLU A 136 9.23 -22.89 16.03
CA GLU A 136 8.23 -21.86 16.31
C GLU A 136 8.79 -20.48 16.01
N VAL A 137 7.95 -19.60 15.48
CA VAL A 137 8.33 -18.25 15.07
C VAL A 137 7.35 -17.24 15.62
N SER A 138 7.86 -16.05 15.94
CA SER A 138 7.03 -14.92 16.31
C SER A 138 6.85 -14.03 15.08
N LEU A 139 5.59 -13.75 14.73
CA LEU A 139 5.24 -13.00 13.54
C LEU A 139 5.08 -11.50 13.85
N GLY A 140 5.37 -10.68 12.86
CA GLY A 140 5.11 -9.26 12.85
C GLY A 140 4.10 -8.88 11.77
N LEU A 141 4.38 -7.78 11.05
CA LEU A 141 3.53 -7.30 9.97
C LEU A 141 3.56 -8.27 8.78
N SER A 142 2.41 -8.39 8.09
CA SER A 142 2.27 -9.13 6.85
C SER A 142 1.59 -8.26 5.79
N ASP A 143 2.04 -8.38 4.54
CA ASP A 143 1.41 -7.79 3.36
C ASP A 143 0.57 -8.82 2.56
N GLY A 144 0.39 -10.03 3.12
CA GLY A 144 -0.30 -11.15 2.47
C GLY A 144 0.57 -11.96 1.51
N ILE A 145 1.82 -11.54 1.25
CA ILE A 145 2.82 -12.27 0.46
C ILE A 145 4.03 -12.61 1.33
N TYR A 146 4.50 -11.63 2.08
CA TYR A 146 5.60 -11.75 3.04
C TYR A 146 5.12 -11.43 4.44
N VAL A 147 5.70 -12.08 5.42
CA VAL A 147 5.46 -11.84 6.84
C VAL A 147 6.78 -11.61 7.55
N GLU A 148 6.81 -10.58 8.38
CA GLU A 148 7.93 -10.28 9.27
C GLU A 148 8.10 -11.40 10.30
N ILE A 149 9.34 -11.78 10.54
CA ILE A 149 9.72 -12.68 11.62
C ILE A 149 10.43 -11.87 12.69
N LYS A 150 9.79 -11.74 13.85
CA LYS A 150 10.35 -11.03 15.00
C LYS A 150 11.31 -11.88 15.80
N ASP A 151 11.06 -13.19 15.88
CA ASP A 151 11.88 -14.14 16.62
C ASP A 151 11.71 -15.57 16.06
N GLY A 152 12.70 -16.42 16.33
CA GLY A 152 12.70 -17.85 15.95
C GLY A 152 13.51 -18.19 14.70
N LEU A 153 13.93 -17.19 13.90
CA LEU A 153 14.76 -17.43 12.69
C LEU A 153 15.94 -16.46 12.60
N SER A 154 16.97 -16.91 11.92
CA SER A 154 18.11 -16.09 11.51
C SER A 154 18.23 -15.99 9.98
N LYS A 155 19.03 -15.03 9.49
CA LYS A 155 19.24 -14.82 8.04
C LYS A 155 19.89 -16.01 7.33
N ASP A 156 20.59 -16.86 8.08
CA ASP A 156 21.34 -18.02 7.55
C ASP A 156 20.52 -19.32 7.58
N ASP A 157 19.30 -19.30 8.14
CA ASP A 157 18.45 -20.47 8.20
C ASP A 157 17.86 -20.83 6.83
N GLU A 158 18.01 -22.10 6.42
CA GLU A 158 17.38 -22.65 5.21
C GLU A 158 16.00 -23.22 5.56
N ILE A 159 14.94 -22.61 5.01
CA ILE A 159 13.56 -23.01 5.26
C ILE A 159 13.09 -23.97 4.17
N LYS A 160 12.39 -25.04 4.57
CA LYS A 160 11.78 -25.98 3.65
C LYS A 160 10.66 -25.36 2.85
N VAL A 161 10.77 -25.43 1.53
CA VAL A 161 9.71 -24.99 0.62
C VAL A 161 8.79 -26.15 0.31
N TRP A 162 7.50 -26.01 0.68
CA TRP A 162 6.46 -26.98 0.40
C TRP A 162 5.94 -26.82 -1.03
N ASN A 163 5.66 -27.96 -1.69
CA ASN A 163 4.97 -27.98 -3.00
C ASN A 163 5.59 -27.15 -4.13
N GLN A 164 6.89 -27.26 -4.35
CA GLN A 164 7.40 -26.91 -5.69
C GLN A 164 6.91 -27.98 -6.67
N VAL A 165 5.81 -27.69 -7.38
CA VAL A 165 5.46 -28.40 -8.60
C VAL A 165 6.59 -28.13 -9.59
N LYS A 166 7.48 -29.11 -9.80
CA LYS A 166 8.48 -29.02 -10.87
C LYS A 166 7.70 -28.86 -12.17
N PRO A 167 7.98 -27.81 -12.98
CA PRO A 167 7.36 -27.73 -14.30
C PRO A 167 7.72 -29.02 -15.04
N SER A 168 6.72 -29.76 -15.49
CA SER A 168 6.90 -30.97 -16.28
C SER A 168 7.71 -30.56 -17.52
N GLN A 169 8.92 -31.08 -17.63
CA GLN A 169 9.67 -31.01 -18.90
C GLN A 169 8.90 -31.85 -19.91
N ASN A 170 8.05 -31.20 -20.69
CA ASN A 170 7.45 -31.81 -21.85
C ASN A 170 8.58 -32.00 -22.88
N PHE A 171 9.18 -33.19 -22.87
CA PHE A 171 9.94 -33.69 -23.99
C PHE A 171 8.96 -33.92 -25.12
N GLY A 172 8.85 -32.93 -26.01
CA GLY A 172 8.22 -33.12 -27.33
C GLY A 172 8.98 -34.18 -28.13
N ARG A 173 8.23 -35.16 -28.59
CA ARG A 173 8.57 -35.98 -29.75
C ARG A 173 7.95 -35.35 -30.98
#